data_305644970750f747003a12b0f4ef17ec
#
_entry.id   305644970750f747003a12b0f4ef17ec
#
_cell.length_a   1.000
_cell.length_b   1.000
_cell.length_c   1.000
_cell.angle_alpha   90.00
_cell.angle_beta   90.00
_cell.angle_gamma   90.00
#
_symmetry.space_group_name_H-M   'P 1'
#
loop_
_entity.id
_entity.type
_entity.pdbx_description
1 polymer ?
#
loop_
_entity_poly.entity_id
_entity_poly.type
_entity_poly.pdbx_seq_one_letter_code
_entity_poly.pdbx_strand_id
1 'polypeptide(L)' 'MGTSDKVVAREGWVGLLNAAWMYHRQLVKETQPEIMGAPSSEEHIFHQAVSVAIKDAINMINQMKEQGYFEEEE' A
#
# COMPACT_ATOMS: atom_id res chain seq x y z
N MET A 1 11.23 2.43 -28.28
CA MET A 1 9.93 1.83 -27.94
C MET A 1 9.50 2.26 -26.58
N GLY A 2 8.23 2.45 -26.38
CA GLY A 2 7.70 2.83 -25.07
C GLY A 2 7.68 1.67 -24.10
N THR A 3 7.44 1.99 -22.83
CA THR A 3 7.21 1.02 -21.78
C THR A 3 5.90 0.29 -22.05
N SER A 4 5.81 -0.99 -21.72
CA SER A 4 4.56 -1.74 -21.91
C SER A 4 3.45 -1.19 -21.02
N ASP A 5 2.21 -1.34 -21.48
CA ASP A 5 1.03 -0.93 -20.71
C ASP A 5 0.97 -1.63 -19.36
N LYS A 6 1.39 -2.88 -19.28
CA LYS A 6 1.44 -3.63 -18.02
C LYS A 6 2.44 -3.01 -17.03
N VAL A 7 3.63 -2.62 -17.50
CA VAL A 7 4.65 -2.00 -16.66
C VAL A 7 4.19 -0.62 -16.18
N VAL A 8 3.64 0.19 -17.08
CA VAL A 8 3.10 1.51 -16.75
C VAL A 8 1.98 1.38 -15.72
N ALA A 9 1.05 0.45 -15.93
CA ALA A 9 -0.04 0.21 -15.00
C ALA A 9 0.49 -0.20 -13.62
N ARG A 10 1.46 -1.11 -13.57
CA ARG A 10 2.06 -1.54 -12.30
C ARG A 10 2.69 -0.38 -11.55
N GLU A 11 3.49 0.44 -12.24
CA GLU A 11 4.17 1.57 -11.61
C GLU A 11 3.16 2.60 -11.11
N GLY A 12 2.11 2.87 -11.88
CA GLY A 12 1.04 3.76 -11.46
C GLY A 12 0.32 3.26 -10.22
N TRP A 13 -0.04 1.98 -10.21
CA TRP A 13 -0.72 1.36 -9.05
C TRP A 13 0.17 1.35 -7.81
N VAL A 14 1.45 0.98 -7.94
CA VAL A 14 2.38 0.97 -6.81
C VAL A 14 2.56 2.39 -6.27
N GLY A 15 2.72 3.37 -7.13
CA GLY A 15 2.84 4.77 -6.71
C GLY A 15 1.62 5.25 -5.94
N LEU A 16 0.43 4.95 -6.46
CA LEU A 16 -0.84 5.32 -5.81
C LEU A 16 -0.99 4.63 -4.45
N LEU A 17 -0.69 3.32 -4.40
CA LEU A 17 -0.79 2.55 -3.16
C LEU A 17 0.22 3.03 -2.12
N ASN A 18 1.44 3.38 -2.53
CA ASN A 18 2.44 3.93 -1.62
C ASN A 18 1.96 5.26 -1.02
N ALA A 19 1.39 6.14 -1.84
CA ALA A 19 0.86 7.41 -1.36
C ALA A 19 -0.28 7.19 -0.36
N ALA A 20 -1.20 6.27 -0.66
CA ALA A 20 -2.29 5.92 0.23
C ALA A 20 -1.78 5.30 1.53
N TRP A 21 -0.77 4.44 1.46
CA TRP A 21 -0.17 3.82 2.63
C TRP A 21 0.46 4.87 3.55
N MET A 22 1.22 5.81 2.98
CA MET A 22 1.84 6.88 3.76
C MET A 22 0.78 7.76 4.43
N TYR A 23 -0.30 8.07 3.73
CA TYR A 23 -1.41 8.85 4.26
C TYR A 23 -2.03 8.17 5.48
N HIS A 24 -2.40 6.89 5.33
CA HIS A 24 -3.01 6.14 6.43
C HIS A 24 -2.05 5.89 7.57
N ARG A 25 -0.75 5.67 7.28
CA ARG A 25 0.27 5.55 8.33
C ARG A 25 0.39 6.83 9.16
N GLN A 26 0.29 7.99 8.53
CA GLN A 26 0.30 9.26 9.24
C GLN A 26 -0.92 9.37 10.16
N LEU A 27 -2.09 8.99 9.67
CA LEU A 27 -3.31 9.00 10.47
C LEU A 27 -3.24 8.00 11.62
N VAL A 28 -2.60 6.86 11.44
CA VAL A 28 -2.36 5.90 12.54
C VAL A 28 -1.56 6.57 13.65
N LYS A 29 -0.52 7.31 13.31
CA LYS A 29 0.28 8.04 14.30
C LYS A 29 -0.53 9.13 15.01
N GLU A 30 -1.36 9.85 14.26
CA GLU A 30 -2.17 10.95 14.81
C GLU A 30 -3.30 10.45 15.70
N THR A 31 -3.80 9.25 15.46
CA THR A 31 -4.91 8.67 16.23
C THR A 31 -4.47 7.73 17.35
N GLN A 32 -3.16 7.62 17.60
CA GLN A 32 -2.66 6.79 18.69
C GLN A 32 -3.16 7.30 20.04
N PRO A 33 -3.52 6.37 20.97
CA PRO A 33 -3.87 6.78 22.32
C PRO A 33 -2.71 7.50 22.99
N GLU A 34 -2.98 8.59 23.69
CA GLU A 34 -1.95 9.33 24.43
C GLU A 34 -1.48 8.58 25.67
N ILE A 35 -2.34 7.74 26.20
CA ILE A 35 -2.05 6.96 27.41
C ILE A 35 -1.73 5.53 27.02
N MET A 36 -0.57 5.03 27.43
CA MET A 36 -0.16 3.66 27.16
C MET A 36 -1.16 2.68 27.79
N GLY A 37 -1.62 1.71 27.01
CA GLY A 37 -2.60 0.74 27.43
C GLY A 37 -4.06 1.16 27.27
N ALA A 38 -4.31 2.41 26.83
CA ALA A 38 -5.67 2.83 26.54
C ALA A 38 -6.20 2.11 25.28
N PRO A 39 -7.51 1.84 25.20
CA PRO A 39 -8.09 1.23 24.01
C PRO A 39 -7.89 2.12 22.78
N SER A 40 -7.56 1.51 21.64
CA SER A 40 -7.47 2.24 20.38
C SER A 40 -8.84 2.69 19.93
N SER A 41 -8.94 3.92 19.38
CA SER A 41 -10.18 4.40 18.80
C SER A 41 -10.55 3.59 17.56
N GLU A 42 -11.82 3.61 17.18
CA GLU A 42 -12.28 2.95 15.95
C GLU A 42 -11.53 3.51 14.73
N GLU A 43 -11.29 4.82 14.73
CA GLU A 43 -10.55 5.49 13.66
C GLU A 43 -9.11 4.97 13.56
N HIS A 44 -8.43 4.81 14.69
CA HIS A 44 -7.09 4.25 14.73
C HIS A 44 -7.05 2.83 14.19
N ILE A 45 -7.99 1.99 14.62
CA ILE A 45 -8.10 0.60 14.16
C ILE A 45 -8.36 0.56 12.66
N PHE A 46 -9.25 1.43 12.16
CA PHE A 46 -9.58 1.52 10.75
C PHE A 46 -8.34 1.86 9.91
N HIS A 47 -7.63 2.91 10.28
CA HIS A 47 -6.45 3.34 9.51
C HIS A 47 -5.32 2.31 9.58
N GLN A 48 -5.16 1.64 10.71
CA GLN A 48 -4.19 0.57 10.84
C GLN A 48 -4.53 -0.60 9.92
N ALA A 49 -5.79 -1.04 9.91
CA ALA A 49 -6.24 -2.13 9.05
C ALA A 49 -6.09 -1.78 7.58
N VAL A 50 -6.44 -0.56 7.18
CA VAL A 50 -6.30 -0.09 5.80
C VAL A 50 -4.82 -0.06 5.40
N SER A 51 -3.93 0.42 6.28
CA SER A 51 -2.49 0.45 6.01
C SER A 51 -1.93 -0.95 5.74
N VAL A 52 -2.34 -1.94 6.54
CA VAL A 52 -1.93 -3.33 6.36
C VAL A 52 -2.44 -3.86 5.02
N ALA A 53 -3.70 -3.62 4.69
CA ALA A 53 -4.29 -4.07 3.43
C ALA A 53 -3.57 -3.47 2.22
N ILE A 54 -3.26 -2.17 2.28
CA ILE A 54 -2.53 -1.49 1.19
C ILE A 54 -1.13 -2.08 1.05
N LYS A 55 -0.43 -2.33 2.15
CA LYS A 55 0.91 -2.91 2.13
C LYS A 55 0.89 -4.32 1.53
N ASP A 56 -0.12 -5.12 1.86
CA ASP A 56 -0.31 -6.44 1.28
C ASP A 56 -0.52 -6.35 -0.23
N ALA A 57 -1.32 -5.39 -0.69
CA ALA A 57 -1.53 -5.17 -2.12
C ALA A 57 -0.23 -4.83 -2.84
N ILE A 58 0.60 -3.97 -2.25
CA ILE A 58 1.91 -3.63 -2.81
C ILE A 58 2.79 -4.87 -2.91
N ASN A 59 2.82 -5.70 -1.86
CA ASN A 59 3.60 -6.92 -1.85
C ASN A 59 3.13 -7.91 -2.92
N MET A 60 1.81 -8.04 -3.12
CA MET A 60 1.25 -8.89 -4.16
C MET A 60 1.67 -8.42 -5.56
N ILE A 61 1.63 -7.12 -5.80
CA ILE A 61 2.05 -6.56 -7.09
C ILE A 61 3.53 -6.84 -7.32
N ASN A 62 4.37 -6.70 -6.29
CA ASN A 62 5.79 -7.00 -6.40
C ASN A 62 6.05 -8.48 -6.67
N GLN A 63 5.27 -9.39 -6.06
CA GLN A 63 5.35 -10.83 -6.33
C GLN A 63 4.96 -11.13 -7.78
N MET A 64 3.92 -10.50 -8.29
CA MET A 64 3.52 -10.64 -9.69
C MET A 64 4.64 -10.19 -10.63
N LYS A 65 5.34 -9.12 -10.27
CA LYS A 65 6.50 -8.66 -11.03
C LYS A 65 7.60 -9.74 -11.05
N GLU A 66 7.90 -10.34 -9.90
CA GLU A 66 8.93 -11.38 -9.80
C GLU A 66 8.56 -12.63 -10.61
N GLN A 67 7.26 -12.90 -10.75
CA GLN A 67 6.75 -14.01 -11.55
C GLN A 67 6.71 -13.70 -13.04
N GLY A 68 7.12 -12.49 -13.45
CA GLY A 68 7.16 -12.10 -14.84
C GLY A 68 5.83 -11.61 -15.41
N TYR A 69 4.83 -11.39 -14.58
CA TYR A 69 3.49 -11.00 -15.04
C TYR A 69 3.50 -9.72 -15.85
N PHE A 70 4.38 -8.78 -15.49
CA PHE A 70 4.45 -7.46 -16.14
C PHE A 70 5.54 -7.40 -17.22
N GLU A 71 6.24 -8.49 -17.49
CA GLU A 71 7.26 -8.51 -18.53
C GLU A 71 6.62 -8.58 -19.91
N GLU A 72 7.21 -7.85 -20.86
CA GLU A 72 6.81 -7.97 -22.26
C GLU A 72 7.48 -9.20 -22.86
N GLU A 73 6.69 -9.96 -23.60
CA GLU A 73 7.22 -11.01 -24.47
C GLU A 73 7.69 -10.36 -25.76
N GLU A 74 8.93 -10.58 -26.10
CA GLU A 74 9.48 -10.12 -27.38
C GLU A 74 9.14 -11.09 -28.51
#